data_64df333bf7286ec22af555a7ffe84176
#
_entry.id   64df333bf7286ec22af555a7ffe84176
#
_cell.length_a   1.000
_cell.length_b   1.000
_cell.length_c   1.000
_cell.angle_alpha   90.00
_cell.angle_beta   90.00
_cell.angle_gamma   90.00
#
_symmetry.space_group_name_H-M   'P 1'
#
loop_
_entity.id
_entity.type
_entity.pdbx_description
1 polymer ?
#
loop_
_entity_poly.entity_id
_entity_poly.type
_entity_poly.pdbx_seq_one_letter_code
_entity_poly.pdbx_strand_id
1 'polypeptide(L)'
;MFRDKLFYYLANYTLQHSFEKEIIKLIKKERKLVIFDVGCYRGIFVRSILNLIGKKKHKFYLFDINKKVKNYIANLLKLKNLYYNEIALCNKNGIANYNYNKLLESAGTSLSNIVKNDARWNFSRKLIFKILLQSSKGFTKYQVSTITLDNFIKKNKIQSIDVLKIDIEGSEYELLKGAKTTLKNNKVKIILVEIIGKKNLYDKKEKKILNFLKKRNYTLIKKANTLSISLFSNIKGGDYLFINNSYFSSLR
;
A
#
# COMPACT_ATOMS: atom_id res chain seq x y z
N MET A 1 -21.32 -3.45 10.54
CA MET A 1 -20.76 -4.50 9.65
C MET A 1 -21.23 -4.41 8.19
N PHE A 2 -22.52 -4.29 7.86
CA PHE A 2 -23.01 -4.17 6.47
C PHE A 2 -22.79 -2.76 5.90
N ARG A 3 -23.10 -1.69 6.66
CA ARG A 3 -22.90 -0.28 6.26
C ARG A 3 -21.43 0.07 6.02
N ASP A 4 -20.51 -0.45 6.83
CA ASP A 4 -19.06 -0.22 6.67
C ASP A 4 -18.53 -0.91 5.42
N LYS A 5 -19.05 -2.09 5.08
CA LYS A 5 -18.73 -2.80 3.84
C LYS A 5 -19.22 -2.03 2.60
N LEU A 6 -20.43 -1.50 2.64
CA LEU A 6 -21.03 -0.77 1.52
C LEU A 6 -20.36 0.58 1.30
N PHE A 7 -20.08 1.34 2.37
CA PHE A 7 -19.40 2.63 2.29
C PHE A 7 -17.94 2.50 1.81
N TYR A 8 -17.25 1.46 2.31
CA TYR A 8 -15.90 1.11 1.86
C TYR A 8 -15.90 0.67 0.40
N TYR A 9 -16.90 -0.10 -0.01
CA TYR A 9 -17.06 -0.57 -1.39
C TYR A 9 -17.33 0.59 -2.36
N LEU A 10 -18.22 1.50 -2.02
CA LEU A 10 -18.59 2.65 -2.87
C LEU A 10 -17.48 3.70 -2.95
N ALA A 11 -16.83 4.05 -1.84
CA ALA A 11 -15.77 5.05 -1.82
C ALA A 11 -14.49 4.58 -2.55
N ASN A 12 -14.14 3.30 -2.44
CA ASN A 12 -12.96 2.74 -3.09
C ASN A 12 -13.22 2.32 -4.54
N TYR A 13 -14.44 1.92 -4.88
CA TYR A 13 -14.75 1.36 -6.20
C TYR A 13 -14.56 2.36 -7.35
N THR A 14 -14.97 3.60 -7.15
CA THR A 14 -14.93 4.63 -8.21
C THR A 14 -13.53 5.22 -8.43
N LEU A 15 -12.76 5.44 -7.38
CA LEU A 15 -11.44 6.06 -7.46
C LEU A 15 -10.33 5.06 -7.80
N GLN A 16 -10.31 3.89 -7.15
CA GLN A 16 -9.29 2.87 -7.42
C GLN A 16 -9.37 2.35 -8.86
N HIS A 17 -10.55 2.04 -9.38
CA HIS A 17 -10.67 1.57 -10.77
C HIS A 17 -10.10 2.53 -11.81
N SER A 18 -9.97 3.81 -11.51
CA SER A 18 -9.36 4.77 -12.42
C SER A 18 -7.83 4.62 -12.53
N PHE A 19 -7.16 4.20 -11.46
CA PHE A 19 -5.72 3.95 -11.46
C PHE A 19 -5.37 2.60 -12.07
N GLU A 20 -6.11 1.54 -11.74
CA GLU A 20 -5.88 0.22 -12.34
C GLU A 20 -6.08 0.24 -13.84
N LYS A 21 -7.11 0.92 -14.34
CA LYS A 21 -7.32 1.10 -15.78
C LYS A 21 -6.15 1.83 -16.45
N GLU A 22 -5.63 2.88 -15.80
CA GLU A 22 -4.47 3.62 -16.30
C GLU A 22 -3.21 2.75 -16.32
N ILE A 23 -2.95 2.02 -15.22
CA ILE A 23 -1.85 1.06 -15.14
C ILE A 23 -1.95 0.04 -16.28
N ILE A 24 -3.12 -0.54 -16.52
CA ILE A 24 -3.31 -1.54 -17.59
C ILE A 24 -3.04 -0.96 -18.97
N LYS A 25 -3.45 0.28 -19.25
CA LYS A 25 -3.11 0.94 -20.52
C LYS A 25 -1.60 1.03 -20.74
N LEU A 26 -0.86 1.37 -19.68
CA LEU A 26 0.60 1.53 -19.73
C LEU A 26 1.35 0.21 -19.89
N ILE A 27 0.80 -0.92 -19.39
CA ILE A 27 1.45 -2.23 -19.43
C ILE A 27 0.81 -3.21 -20.43
N LYS A 28 -0.14 -2.78 -21.24
CA LYS A 28 -0.96 -3.62 -22.15
C LYS A 28 -0.13 -4.51 -23.11
N LYS A 29 1.07 -4.06 -23.46
CA LYS A 29 1.97 -4.79 -24.37
C LYS A 29 2.71 -5.96 -23.68
N GLU A 30 2.69 -6.03 -22.35
CA GLU A 30 3.46 -7.02 -21.58
C GLU A 30 2.74 -8.38 -21.55
N ARG A 31 3.46 -9.45 -21.89
CA ARG A 31 2.92 -10.81 -21.91
C ARG A 31 2.85 -11.47 -20.53
N LYS A 32 3.83 -11.19 -19.67
CA LYS A 32 3.91 -11.70 -18.30
C LYS A 32 4.23 -10.55 -17.38
N LEU A 33 3.37 -10.29 -16.41
CA LEU A 33 3.53 -9.22 -15.45
C LEU A 33 4.04 -9.77 -14.12
N VAL A 34 4.87 -8.98 -13.46
CA VAL A 34 5.29 -9.15 -12.06
C VAL A 34 4.72 -7.99 -11.27
N ILE A 35 3.75 -8.27 -10.41
CA ILE A 35 2.97 -7.27 -9.68
C ILE A 35 3.19 -7.46 -8.18
N PHE A 36 3.57 -6.39 -7.51
CA PHE A 36 3.71 -6.33 -6.06
C PHE A 36 2.57 -5.50 -5.48
N ASP A 37 1.85 -6.06 -4.50
CA ASP A 37 0.79 -5.39 -3.73
C ASP A 37 1.21 -5.37 -2.25
N VAL A 38 1.73 -4.22 -1.81
CA VAL A 38 2.25 -4.03 -0.45
C VAL A 38 1.21 -3.30 0.39
N GLY A 39 0.73 -3.96 1.44
CA GLY A 39 -0.49 -3.61 2.15
C GLY A 39 -1.72 -4.14 1.42
N CYS A 40 -1.71 -5.44 1.08
CA CYS A 40 -2.72 -6.03 0.21
C CYS A 40 -4.10 -6.21 0.87
N TYR A 41 -4.17 -6.24 2.19
CA TYR A 41 -5.39 -6.40 3.00
C TYR A 41 -6.35 -7.47 2.44
N ARG A 42 -7.45 -7.08 1.80
CA ARG A 42 -8.45 -8.00 1.19
C ARG A 42 -8.15 -8.38 -0.26
N GLY A 43 -6.98 -7.97 -0.78
CA GLY A 43 -6.56 -8.24 -2.16
C GLY A 43 -7.42 -7.52 -3.21
N ILE A 44 -8.00 -6.36 -2.88
CA ILE A 44 -8.91 -5.61 -3.77
C ILE A 44 -8.17 -5.20 -5.04
N PHE A 45 -6.96 -4.64 -4.89
CA PHE A 45 -6.14 -4.24 -6.03
C PHE A 45 -5.83 -5.43 -6.96
N VAL A 46 -5.39 -6.55 -6.40
CA VAL A 46 -5.10 -7.77 -7.19
C VAL A 46 -6.35 -8.29 -7.88
N ARG A 47 -7.51 -8.31 -7.21
CA ARG A 47 -8.78 -8.73 -7.82
C ARG A 47 -9.17 -7.81 -8.98
N SER A 48 -9.03 -6.49 -8.80
CA SER A 48 -9.28 -5.50 -9.84
C SER A 48 -8.37 -5.71 -11.06
N ILE A 49 -7.08 -5.89 -10.83
CA ILE A 49 -6.12 -6.18 -11.90
C ILE A 49 -6.48 -7.50 -12.62
N LEU A 50 -6.75 -8.57 -11.87
CA LEU A 50 -7.13 -9.87 -12.45
C LEU A 50 -8.40 -9.80 -13.31
N ASN A 51 -9.37 -8.97 -12.92
CA ASN A 51 -10.58 -8.74 -13.72
C ASN A 51 -10.28 -8.01 -15.04
N LEU A 52 -9.27 -7.15 -15.07
CA LEU A 52 -8.89 -6.37 -16.26
C LEU A 52 -8.00 -7.15 -17.23
N ILE A 53 -7.10 -8.01 -16.73
CA ILE A 53 -6.12 -8.74 -17.56
C ILE A 53 -6.33 -10.25 -17.63
N GLY A 54 -7.27 -10.79 -16.86
CA GLY A 54 -7.51 -12.22 -16.74
C GLY A 54 -6.46 -12.96 -15.88
N LYS A 55 -6.69 -14.27 -15.70
CA LYS A 55 -5.86 -15.14 -14.85
C LYS A 55 -4.62 -15.69 -15.57
N LYS A 56 -4.05 -14.99 -16.52
CA LYS A 56 -2.88 -15.45 -17.28
C LYS A 56 -1.66 -15.71 -16.38
N LYS A 57 -0.53 -16.09 -16.96
CA LYS A 57 0.74 -16.46 -16.25
C LYS A 57 1.44 -15.26 -15.58
N HIS A 58 0.68 -14.31 -15.02
CA HIS A 58 1.21 -13.18 -14.26
C HIS A 58 1.64 -13.63 -12.87
N LYS A 59 2.68 -13.03 -12.29
CA LYS A 59 3.15 -13.30 -10.94
C LYS A 59 2.71 -12.18 -10.01
N PHE A 60 2.07 -12.53 -8.91
CA PHE A 60 1.62 -11.61 -7.88
C PHE A 60 2.37 -11.87 -6.58
N TYR A 61 3.00 -10.86 -6.03
CA TYR A 61 3.62 -10.89 -4.72
C TYR A 61 2.84 -9.97 -3.79
N LEU A 62 2.14 -10.54 -2.83
CA LEU A 62 1.32 -9.84 -1.85
C LEU A 62 2.05 -9.77 -0.53
N PHE A 63 2.02 -8.60 0.11
CA PHE A 63 2.65 -8.38 1.40
C PHE A 63 1.65 -7.77 2.36
N ASP A 64 1.54 -8.35 3.53
CA ASP A 64 0.80 -7.78 4.65
C ASP A 64 1.28 -8.39 5.96
N ILE A 65 1.18 -7.62 7.03
CA ILE A 65 1.59 -8.04 8.38
C ILE A 65 0.40 -8.37 9.30
N ASN A 66 -0.81 -8.14 8.81
CA ASN A 66 -2.02 -8.49 9.54
C ASN A 66 -2.34 -9.99 9.33
N LYS A 67 -2.26 -10.77 10.41
CA LYS A 67 -2.49 -12.22 10.41
C LYS A 67 -3.85 -12.66 9.83
N LYS A 68 -4.86 -11.78 9.88
CA LYS A 68 -6.20 -12.08 9.33
C LYS A 68 -6.26 -12.05 7.81
N VAL A 69 -5.27 -11.45 7.15
CA VAL A 69 -5.25 -11.27 5.70
C VAL A 69 -5.34 -12.60 4.96
N LYS A 70 -4.66 -13.65 5.44
CA LYS A 70 -4.75 -15.00 4.83
C LYS A 70 -6.19 -15.47 4.66
N ASN A 71 -7.06 -15.20 5.65
CA ASN A 71 -8.47 -15.59 5.57
C ASN A 71 -9.22 -14.78 4.51
N TYR A 72 -8.90 -13.48 4.38
CA TYR A 72 -9.56 -12.61 3.40
C TYR A 72 -9.19 -12.93 1.95
N ILE A 73 -7.95 -13.37 1.72
CA ILE A 73 -7.42 -13.69 0.39
C ILE A 73 -7.40 -15.20 0.09
N ALA A 74 -8.04 -16.04 0.91
CA ALA A 74 -8.00 -17.50 0.76
C ALA A 74 -8.31 -17.97 -0.68
N ASN A 75 -9.27 -17.34 -1.35
CA ASN A 75 -9.59 -17.65 -2.75
C ASN A 75 -8.47 -17.25 -3.73
N LEU A 76 -7.73 -16.16 -3.45
CA LEU A 76 -6.59 -15.74 -4.25
C LEU A 76 -5.40 -16.69 -4.06
N LEU A 77 -5.21 -17.25 -2.86
CA LEU A 77 -4.12 -18.19 -2.54
C LEU A 77 -4.21 -19.49 -3.33
N LYS A 78 -5.35 -19.81 -3.94
CA LYS A 78 -5.52 -20.95 -4.86
C LYS A 78 -4.86 -20.73 -6.22
N LEU A 79 -4.45 -19.50 -6.55
CA LEU A 79 -3.76 -19.19 -7.81
C LEU A 79 -2.28 -19.58 -7.74
N LYS A 80 -1.83 -20.45 -8.65
CA LYS A 80 -0.44 -20.99 -8.68
C LYS A 80 0.66 -19.93 -8.73
N ASN A 81 0.38 -18.74 -9.25
CA ASN A 81 1.36 -17.66 -9.45
C ASN A 81 1.16 -16.49 -8.46
N LEU A 82 0.49 -16.73 -7.35
CA LEU A 82 0.28 -15.74 -6.30
C LEU A 82 1.04 -16.18 -5.04
N TYR A 83 1.91 -15.29 -4.55
CA TYR A 83 2.80 -15.52 -3.40
C TYR A 83 2.46 -14.52 -2.31
N TYR A 84 1.92 -14.98 -1.19
CA TYR A 84 1.65 -14.16 -0.01
C TYR A 84 2.83 -14.20 0.95
N ASN A 85 3.24 -13.05 1.41
CA ASN A 85 4.37 -12.85 2.31
C ASN A 85 3.90 -12.10 3.57
N GLU A 86 3.89 -12.78 4.71
CA GLU A 86 3.57 -12.19 6.02
C GLU A 86 4.82 -11.49 6.59
N ILE A 87 5.27 -10.44 5.91
CA ILE A 87 6.48 -9.68 6.22
C ILE A 87 6.29 -8.23 5.81
N ALA A 88 6.89 -7.29 6.57
CA ALA A 88 6.88 -5.88 6.20
C ALA A 88 8.05 -5.54 5.26
N LEU A 89 7.76 -4.89 4.14
CA LEU A 89 8.80 -4.23 3.36
C LEU A 89 9.15 -2.89 4.02
N CYS A 90 10.43 -2.69 4.36
CA CYS A 90 10.92 -1.55 5.14
C CYS A 90 12.31 -1.11 4.69
N ASN A 91 12.91 -0.11 5.39
CA ASN A 91 14.23 0.41 5.07
C ASN A 91 15.40 -0.46 5.58
N LYS A 92 15.12 -1.48 6.40
CA LYS A 92 16.11 -2.41 6.95
C LYS A 92 15.51 -3.79 7.17
N ASN A 93 16.36 -4.81 7.17
CA ASN A 93 15.99 -6.16 7.59
C ASN A 93 15.97 -6.26 9.12
N GLY A 94 15.17 -7.16 9.66
CA GLY A 94 15.12 -7.45 11.09
C GLY A 94 13.70 -7.55 11.62
N ILE A 95 13.45 -6.93 12.77
CA ILE A 95 12.16 -6.94 13.45
C ILE A 95 11.71 -5.50 13.70
N ALA A 96 10.44 -5.23 13.53
CA ALA A 96 9.82 -3.96 13.86
C ALA A 96 8.56 -4.14 14.71
N ASN A 97 8.23 -3.12 15.50
CA ASN A 97 6.98 -3.08 16.24
C ASN A 97 5.84 -2.63 15.33
N TYR A 98 4.80 -3.42 15.28
CA TYR A 98 3.57 -3.16 14.54
C TYR A 98 2.43 -2.79 15.49
N ASN A 99 1.73 -1.73 15.18
CA ASN A 99 0.57 -1.28 15.96
C ASN A 99 -0.71 -1.75 15.27
N TYR A 100 -1.39 -2.71 15.86
CA TYR A 100 -2.66 -3.24 15.35
C TYR A 100 -3.84 -2.54 16.01
N ASN A 101 -4.75 -2.03 15.20
CA ASN A 101 -6.01 -1.48 15.66
C ASN A 101 -7.12 -2.52 15.54
N LYS A 102 -7.66 -2.98 16.66
CA LYS A 102 -8.70 -4.02 16.68
C LYS A 102 -10.03 -3.60 16.03
N LEU A 103 -10.35 -2.30 16.00
CA LEU A 103 -11.62 -1.81 15.46
C LEU A 103 -11.52 -1.39 13.99
N LEU A 104 -10.39 -0.85 13.59
CA LEU A 104 -10.15 -0.40 12.24
C LEU A 104 -9.13 -1.34 11.62
N GLU A 105 -9.54 -2.57 11.32
CA GLU A 105 -8.67 -3.65 10.86
C GLU A 105 -7.80 -3.28 9.65
N SER A 106 -8.22 -2.31 8.85
CA SER A 106 -7.49 -1.80 7.68
C SER A 106 -6.90 -0.41 7.89
N ALA A 107 -7.68 0.50 8.45
CA ALA A 107 -7.27 1.90 8.60
C ALA A 107 -6.60 2.16 9.95
N GLY A 108 -5.41 2.74 9.93
CA GLY A 108 -4.65 3.08 11.13
C GLY A 108 -3.84 1.94 11.74
N THR A 109 -3.67 0.85 11.00
CA THR A 109 -2.82 -0.28 11.38
C THR A 109 -1.47 -0.12 10.68
N SER A 110 -0.43 0.32 11.38
CA SER A 110 0.81 0.78 10.75
C SER A 110 2.05 0.51 11.60
N LEU A 111 3.21 0.41 10.94
CA LEU A 111 4.53 0.47 11.58
C LEU A 111 4.84 1.88 12.12
N SER A 112 4.13 2.90 11.65
CA SER A 112 4.34 4.28 12.07
C SER A 112 3.56 4.65 13.34
N ASN A 113 4.07 5.63 14.08
CA ASN A 113 3.38 6.21 15.23
C ASN A 113 2.38 7.33 14.83
N ILE A 114 2.05 7.46 13.54
CA ILE A 114 1.20 8.55 13.03
C ILE A 114 -0.15 8.57 13.73
N VAL A 115 -0.72 7.40 13.98
CA VAL A 115 -2.05 7.25 14.58
C VAL A 115 -2.03 7.37 16.10
N LYS A 116 -0.87 7.16 16.76
CA LYS A 116 -0.79 7.14 18.24
C LYS A 116 -0.93 8.50 18.92
N ASN A 117 -0.53 9.58 18.27
CA ASN A 117 -0.32 10.87 18.92
C ASN A 117 -1.39 11.92 18.60
N ASP A 118 -2.55 11.54 18.06
CA ASP A 118 -3.64 12.47 17.85
C ASP A 118 -4.54 12.53 19.10
N ALA A 119 -4.39 13.61 19.90
CA ALA A 119 -5.17 13.80 21.14
C ALA A 119 -6.69 13.86 20.87
N ARG A 120 -7.13 14.34 19.70
CA ARG A 120 -8.55 14.40 19.28
C ARG A 120 -9.06 13.03 18.84
N TRP A 121 -8.24 12.23 18.19
CA TRP A 121 -8.48 10.81 17.97
C TRP A 121 -8.71 10.09 19.28
N ASN A 122 -7.96 10.46 20.32
CA ASN A 122 -8.05 9.85 21.64
C ASN A 122 -9.35 10.18 22.39
N PHE A 123 -9.92 11.39 22.26
CA PHE A 123 -11.08 11.78 23.05
C PHE A 123 -12.41 11.28 22.46
N SER A 124 -12.75 11.65 21.22
CA SER A 124 -14.03 11.27 20.63
C SER A 124 -14.14 9.77 20.35
N ARG A 125 -13.02 9.13 19.96
CA ARG A 125 -12.99 7.69 19.72
C ARG A 125 -12.77 6.87 21.00
N LYS A 126 -12.06 7.36 22.00
CA LYS A 126 -12.08 6.75 23.34
C LYS A 126 -13.48 6.73 23.93
N LEU A 127 -14.28 7.77 23.69
CA LEU A 127 -15.66 7.82 24.14
C LEU A 127 -16.53 6.80 23.39
N ILE A 128 -16.42 6.73 22.05
CA ILE A 128 -17.09 5.72 21.23
C ILE A 128 -16.59 4.31 21.56
N PHE A 129 -15.29 4.14 21.78
CA PHE A 129 -14.68 2.88 22.21
C PHE A 129 -15.14 2.46 23.61
N LYS A 130 -15.23 3.41 24.53
CA LYS A 130 -15.71 3.16 25.89
C LYS A 130 -17.21 2.80 25.92
N ILE A 131 -18.00 3.44 25.06
CA ILE A 131 -19.44 3.22 24.97
C ILE A 131 -19.78 1.92 24.22
N LEU A 132 -19.08 1.60 23.11
CA LEU A 132 -19.41 0.46 22.27
C LEU A 132 -18.69 -0.84 22.64
N LEU A 133 -17.54 -0.80 23.29
CA LEU A 133 -16.67 -1.96 23.45
C LEU A 133 -16.09 -2.16 24.86
N GLN A 134 -16.44 -1.35 25.84
CA GLN A 134 -15.95 -1.46 27.24
C GLN A 134 -14.41 -1.57 27.40
N SER A 135 -13.61 -1.19 26.40
CA SER A 135 -12.15 -1.35 26.43
C SER A 135 -11.43 -0.09 25.96
N SER A 136 -10.60 0.46 26.84
CA SER A 136 -9.75 1.63 26.57
C SER A 136 -8.47 1.32 25.75
N LYS A 137 -8.19 0.04 25.44
CA LYS A 137 -6.98 -0.41 24.76
C LYS A 137 -7.26 -0.73 23.28
N GLY A 138 -7.33 0.33 22.43
CA GLY A 138 -7.59 0.18 20.99
C GLY A 138 -6.41 -0.37 20.16
N PHE A 139 -5.18 -0.36 20.69
CA PHE A 139 -4.00 -0.81 19.96
C PHE A 139 -3.27 -1.93 20.70
N THR A 140 -2.94 -2.98 19.94
CA THR A 140 -2.04 -4.04 20.41
C THR A 140 -0.74 -3.95 19.61
N LYS A 141 0.39 -4.10 20.27
CA LYS A 141 1.71 -4.14 19.61
C LYS A 141 2.08 -5.57 19.32
N TYR A 142 2.53 -5.82 18.10
CA TYR A 142 3.14 -7.08 17.70
C TYR A 142 4.52 -6.81 17.11
N GLN A 143 5.40 -7.79 17.22
CA GLN A 143 6.64 -7.80 16.45
C GLN A 143 6.40 -8.46 15.11
N VAL A 144 6.95 -7.86 14.05
CA VAL A 144 6.87 -8.37 12.69
C VAL A 144 8.25 -8.39 12.05
N SER A 145 8.50 -9.40 11.26
CA SER A 145 9.73 -9.46 10.46
C SER A 145 9.71 -8.37 9.39
N THR A 146 10.88 -7.79 9.12
CA THR A 146 11.06 -6.79 8.07
C THR A 146 12.15 -7.20 7.10
N ILE A 147 11.99 -6.82 5.84
CA ILE A 147 13.00 -6.99 4.79
C ILE A 147 13.00 -5.75 3.89
N THR A 148 14.14 -5.40 3.31
CA THR A 148 14.18 -4.37 2.27
C THR A 148 13.68 -4.94 0.94
N LEU A 149 13.08 -4.11 0.08
CA LEU A 149 12.69 -4.56 -1.26
C LEU A 149 13.92 -5.02 -2.04
N ASP A 150 15.06 -4.33 -1.91
CA ASP A 150 16.32 -4.72 -2.55
C ASP A 150 16.73 -6.15 -2.19
N ASN A 151 16.65 -6.53 -0.91
CA ASN A 151 16.99 -7.87 -0.46
C ASN A 151 15.94 -8.91 -0.85
N PHE A 152 14.65 -8.54 -0.81
CA PHE A 152 13.57 -9.44 -1.19
C PHE A 152 13.70 -9.86 -2.67
N ILE A 153 13.88 -8.92 -3.59
CA ILE A 153 14.03 -9.25 -5.01
C ILE A 153 15.33 -10.02 -5.30
N LYS A 154 16.44 -9.70 -4.59
CA LYS A 154 17.70 -10.45 -4.71
C LYS A 154 17.50 -11.90 -4.27
N LYS A 155 16.93 -12.13 -3.07
CA LYS A 155 16.67 -13.46 -2.51
C LYS A 155 15.78 -14.33 -3.42
N ASN A 156 14.75 -13.72 -4.02
CA ASN A 156 13.78 -14.41 -4.87
C ASN A 156 14.15 -14.39 -6.37
N LYS A 157 15.35 -13.90 -6.73
CA LYS A 157 15.86 -13.81 -8.11
C LYS A 157 14.88 -13.10 -9.07
N ILE A 158 14.20 -12.03 -8.57
CA ILE A 158 13.23 -11.25 -9.35
C ILE A 158 14.00 -10.18 -10.13
N GLN A 159 13.90 -10.22 -11.46
CA GLN A 159 14.66 -9.34 -12.34
C GLN A 159 14.05 -7.94 -12.42
N SER A 160 12.72 -7.86 -12.52
CA SER A 160 11.98 -6.60 -12.63
C SER A 160 10.58 -6.72 -12.02
N ILE A 161 10.00 -5.59 -11.70
CA ILE A 161 8.64 -5.42 -11.19
C ILE A 161 7.90 -4.50 -12.17
N ASP A 162 6.79 -4.98 -12.73
CA ASP A 162 6.01 -4.17 -13.67
C ASP A 162 5.16 -3.14 -12.90
N VAL A 163 4.54 -3.56 -11.80
CA VAL A 163 3.73 -2.68 -10.95
C VAL A 163 4.07 -2.92 -9.48
N LEU A 164 4.42 -1.86 -8.78
CA LEU A 164 4.60 -1.82 -7.33
C LEU A 164 3.53 -0.92 -6.72
N LYS A 165 2.49 -1.52 -6.11
CA LYS A 165 1.54 -0.80 -5.26
C LYS A 165 2.06 -0.73 -3.84
N ILE A 166 1.98 0.44 -3.22
CA ILE A 166 2.40 0.71 -1.84
C ILE A 166 1.26 1.41 -1.11
N ASP A 167 0.66 0.71 -0.13
CA ASP A 167 -0.46 1.20 0.66
C ASP A 167 -0.32 0.63 2.08
N ILE A 168 0.53 1.27 2.88
CA ILE A 168 1.00 0.76 4.19
C ILE A 168 0.85 1.77 5.32
N GLU A 169 -0.15 2.64 5.18
CA GLU A 169 -0.65 3.50 6.25
C GLU A 169 0.44 4.32 6.98
N GLY A 170 1.32 4.94 6.20
CA GLY A 170 2.27 5.91 6.73
C GLY A 170 3.75 5.52 6.68
N SER A 171 4.10 4.30 6.29
CA SER A 171 5.49 3.81 6.20
C SER A 171 6.06 3.76 4.77
N GLU A 172 5.39 4.41 3.80
CA GLU A 172 5.71 4.35 2.36
C GLU A 172 7.13 4.84 2.07
N TYR A 173 7.56 5.93 2.75
CA TYR A 173 8.90 6.46 2.58
C TYR A 173 9.99 5.51 3.10
N GLU A 174 9.70 4.77 4.18
CA GLU A 174 10.64 3.78 4.73
C GLU A 174 10.80 2.59 3.76
N LEU A 175 9.71 2.12 3.15
CA LEU A 175 9.77 1.11 2.09
C LEU A 175 10.61 1.62 0.91
N LEU A 176 10.34 2.83 0.42
CA LEU A 176 11.08 3.41 -0.70
C LEU A 176 12.58 3.55 -0.39
N LYS A 177 12.97 3.84 0.85
CA LYS A 177 14.37 3.80 1.27
C LYS A 177 14.98 2.40 1.18
N GLY A 178 14.20 1.35 1.46
CA GLY A 178 14.61 -0.05 1.31
C GLY A 178 14.62 -0.56 -0.13
N ALA A 179 14.19 0.27 -1.08
CA ALA A 179 14.15 -0.02 -2.52
C ALA A 179 15.18 0.78 -3.32
N LYS A 180 16.17 1.39 -2.67
CA LYS A 180 17.10 2.35 -3.33
C LYS A 180 17.78 1.79 -4.54
N THR A 181 18.35 0.60 -4.45
CA THR A 181 19.09 -0.06 -5.54
C THR A 181 18.13 -0.50 -6.64
N THR A 182 17.00 -1.07 -6.27
CA THR A 182 15.96 -1.52 -7.19
C THR A 182 15.45 -0.36 -8.05
N LEU A 183 15.13 0.78 -7.41
CA LEU A 183 14.63 1.97 -8.10
C LEU A 183 15.72 2.67 -8.93
N LYS A 184 16.96 2.78 -8.42
CA LYS A 184 18.09 3.36 -9.17
C LYS A 184 18.38 2.58 -10.44
N ASN A 185 18.24 1.26 -10.40
CA ASN A 185 18.50 0.37 -11.53
C ASN A 185 17.27 0.19 -12.45
N ASN A 186 16.27 1.05 -12.36
CA ASN A 186 15.06 1.05 -13.19
C ASN A 186 14.32 -0.31 -13.19
N LYS A 187 14.43 -1.08 -12.12
CA LYS A 187 13.79 -2.41 -12.02
C LYS A 187 12.29 -2.37 -11.72
N VAL A 188 11.71 -1.21 -11.48
CA VAL A 188 10.26 -1.03 -11.29
C VAL A 188 9.74 -0.11 -12.39
N LYS A 189 8.76 -0.57 -13.17
CA LYS A 189 8.21 0.22 -14.29
C LYS A 189 7.20 1.25 -13.81
N ILE A 190 6.25 0.84 -12.98
CA ILE A 190 5.14 1.68 -12.49
C ILE A 190 5.04 1.56 -10.98
N ILE A 191 4.85 2.69 -10.29
CA ILE A 191 4.62 2.77 -8.85
C ILE A 191 3.29 3.44 -8.62
N LEU A 192 2.38 2.76 -7.92
CA LEU A 192 1.19 3.35 -7.32
C LEU A 192 1.41 3.43 -5.81
N VAL A 193 1.43 4.63 -5.26
CA VAL A 193 1.64 4.81 -3.82
C VAL A 193 0.53 5.66 -3.22
N GLU A 194 -0.11 5.16 -2.14
CA GLU A 194 -0.94 5.97 -1.29
C GLU A 194 -0.04 6.70 -0.29
N ILE A 195 -0.11 8.04 -0.28
CA ILE A 195 0.60 8.86 0.68
C ILE A 195 -0.41 9.37 1.70
N ILE A 196 -0.25 8.93 2.95
CA ILE A 196 -1.12 9.33 4.04
C ILE A 196 -0.32 9.95 5.19
N GLY A 197 -0.90 10.93 5.87
CA GLY A 197 -0.25 11.58 7.00
C GLY A 197 -1.15 12.54 7.76
N LYS A 198 -0.69 13.02 8.92
CA LYS A 198 -1.33 14.13 9.62
C LYS A 198 -1.32 15.37 8.75
N LYS A 199 -2.41 16.14 8.75
CA LYS A 199 -2.59 17.34 7.91
C LYS A 199 -1.40 18.30 7.96
N ASN A 200 -0.82 18.53 9.13
CA ASN A 200 0.35 19.39 9.32
C ASN A 200 1.70 18.79 8.87
N LEU A 201 1.77 17.47 8.65
CA LEU A 201 2.98 16.75 8.24
C LEU A 201 2.87 16.16 6.83
N TYR A 202 1.66 16.11 6.29
CA TYR A 202 1.37 15.51 5.00
C TYR A 202 2.19 16.14 3.88
N ASP A 203 2.13 17.46 3.74
CA ASP A 203 2.79 18.18 2.63
C ASP A 203 4.31 17.98 2.67
N LYS A 204 4.90 17.91 3.87
CA LYS A 204 6.33 17.58 4.03
C LYS A 204 6.64 16.15 3.60
N LYS A 205 5.78 15.20 3.96
CA LYS A 205 5.93 13.79 3.59
C LYS A 205 5.74 13.58 2.09
N GLU A 206 4.70 14.17 1.52
CA GLU A 206 4.43 14.17 0.09
C GLU A 206 5.65 14.69 -0.68
N LYS A 207 6.09 15.92 -0.39
CA LYS A 207 7.27 16.53 -1.02
C LYS A 207 8.52 15.65 -0.94
N LYS A 208 8.72 14.97 0.18
CA LYS A 208 9.84 14.06 0.40
C LYS A 208 9.78 12.84 -0.51
N ILE A 209 8.61 12.22 -0.67
CA ILE A 209 8.39 11.06 -1.54
C ILE A 209 8.51 11.47 -3.01
N LEU A 210 7.88 12.57 -3.41
CA LEU A 210 7.96 13.09 -4.78
C LEU A 210 9.42 13.35 -5.19
N ASN A 211 10.19 14.05 -4.35
CA ASN A 211 11.60 14.33 -4.61
C ASN A 211 12.46 13.06 -4.63
N PHE A 212 12.14 12.09 -3.78
CA PHE A 212 12.86 10.81 -3.73
C PHE A 212 12.69 10.01 -5.03
N LEU A 213 11.47 9.95 -5.56
CA LEU A 213 11.16 9.24 -6.80
C LEU A 213 11.66 10.00 -8.03
N LYS A 214 11.51 11.34 -8.08
CA LYS A 214 12.05 12.18 -9.15
C LYS A 214 13.56 11.99 -9.32
N LYS A 215 14.32 11.96 -8.21
CA LYS A 215 15.78 11.71 -8.23
C LYS A 215 16.16 10.30 -8.71
N ARG A 216 15.19 9.40 -8.88
CA ARG A 216 15.36 8.00 -9.34
C ARG A 216 14.70 7.74 -10.69
N ASN A 217 14.55 8.80 -11.47
CA ASN A 217 14.04 8.71 -12.84
C ASN A 217 12.58 8.29 -12.95
N TYR A 218 11.73 8.72 -11.97
CA TYR A 218 10.28 8.53 -12.03
C TYR A 218 9.56 9.86 -12.21
N THR A 219 8.58 9.87 -13.11
CA THR A 219 7.67 10.99 -13.35
C THR A 219 6.29 10.68 -12.78
N LEU A 220 5.69 11.63 -12.07
CA LEU A 220 4.30 11.58 -11.63
C LEU A 220 3.39 11.80 -12.85
N ILE A 221 2.49 10.85 -13.12
CA ILE A 221 1.56 10.91 -14.25
C ILE A 221 0.11 11.15 -13.81
N LYS A 222 -0.24 10.76 -12.58
CA LYS A 222 -1.59 10.97 -12.04
C LYS A 222 -1.55 11.11 -10.53
N LYS A 223 -2.38 12.02 -10.02
CA LYS A 223 -2.65 12.20 -8.60
C LYS A 223 -4.15 12.29 -8.39
N ALA A 224 -4.66 11.61 -7.36
CA ALA A 224 -6.00 11.84 -6.84
C ALA A 224 -5.92 12.01 -5.33
N ASN A 225 -6.57 13.05 -4.80
CA ASN A 225 -6.72 13.17 -3.36
C ASN A 225 -7.71 12.10 -2.91
N THR A 226 -7.33 11.30 -1.95
CA THR A 226 -8.29 10.44 -1.25
C THR A 226 -9.28 11.39 -0.60
N LEU A 227 -10.57 11.26 -0.94
CA LEU A 227 -11.62 12.02 -0.27
C LEU A 227 -11.38 11.85 1.23
N SER A 228 -10.95 12.93 1.86
CA SER A 228 -10.70 12.90 3.28
C SER A 228 -12.03 12.50 3.92
N ILE A 229 -12.11 11.28 4.44
CA ILE A 229 -13.18 10.82 5.34
C ILE A 229 -13.20 11.73 6.58
N SER A 230 -12.60 12.86 6.50
CA SER A 230 -12.31 13.73 7.62
C SER A 230 -12.95 15.11 7.53
N LEU A 231 -14.23 15.16 7.48
CA LEU A 231 -14.89 16.27 8.21
C LEU A 231 -14.47 16.25 9.70
N PHE A 232 -13.91 15.14 10.20
CA PHE A 232 -13.55 14.92 11.62
C PHE A 232 -12.16 14.36 11.88
N SER A 233 -11.32 14.04 10.86
CA SER A 233 -9.97 13.54 11.08
C SER A 233 -8.90 14.54 10.63
N ASN A 234 -7.82 14.63 11.41
CA ASN A 234 -6.67 15.47 11.09
C ASN A 234 -5.69 14.73 10.13
N ILE A 235 -6.22 13.87 9.25
CA ILE A 235 -5.45 13.04 8.32
C ILE A 235 -5.77 13.51 6.90
N LYS A 236 -4.74 13.59 6.06
CA LYS A 236 -4.79 13.90 4.63
C LYS A 236 -4.15 12.76 3.87
N GLY A 237 -4.67 12.40 2.72
CA GLY A 237 -4.17 11.30 1.90
C GLY A 237 -4.36 11.54 0.41
N GLY A 238 -3.66 10.77 -0.40
CA GLY A 238 -3.82 10.77 -1.85
C GLY A 238 -3.07 9.61 -2.50
N ASP A 239 -3.57 9.21 -3.67
CA ASP A 239 -2.97 8.21 -4.53
C ASP A 239 -2.14 8.88 -5.61
N TYR A 240 -0.95 8.35 -5.84
CA TYR A 240 0.04 8.89 -6.77
C TYR A 240 0.56 7.79 -7.68
N LEU A 241 0.40 7.98 -8.98
CA LEU A 241 0.88 7.07 -10.00
C LEU A 241 2.14 7.63 -10.67
N PHE A 242 3.22 6.88 -10.57
CA PHE A 242 4.51 7.22 -11.18
C PHE A 242 4.90 6.21 -12.25
N ILE A 243 5.58 6.68 -13.28
CA ILE A 243 6.20 5.85 -14.31
C ILE A 243 7.71 6.08 -14.36
N ASN A 244 8.46 5.00 -14.55
CA ASN A 244 9.88 5.10 -14.82
C ASN A 244 10.11 5.70 -16.20
N ASN A 245 10.97 6.71 -16.32
CA ASN A 245 11.17 7.44 -17.58
C ASN A 245 11.80 6.59 -18.67
N SER A 246 12.74 5.67 -18.31
CA SER A 246 13.33 4.76 -19.29
C SER A 246 12.29 3.80 -19.87
N TYR A 247 11.38 3.32 -19.03
CA TYR A 247 10.25 2.49 -19.49
C TYR A 247 9.27 3.32 -20.33
N PHE A 248 8.93 4.54 -19.89
CA PHE A 248 8.01 5.42 -20.62
C PHE A 248 8.51 5.74 -22.03
N SER A 249 9.80 6.00 -22.17
CA SER A 249 10.44 6.22 -23.50
C SER A 249 10.35 4.99 -24.41
N SER A 250 10.32 3.77 -23.85
CA SER A 250 10.17 2.54 -24.63
C SER A 250 8.75 2.24 -25.10
N LEU A 251 7.75 2.99 -24.59
CA LEU A 251 6.34 2.86 -25.03
C LEU A 251 6.02 3.67 -26.26
N ARG A 252 6.85 4.66 -26.58
CA ARG A 252 6.76 5.51 -27.77
C ARG A 252 7.46 4.86 -28.93
#